data_7ecb9d7c3c7fbdd6950d8ae63763a9ab
#
_entry.id   7ecb9d7c3c7fbdd6950d8ae63763a9ab
#
_cell.length_a   1.000
_cell.length_b   1.000
_cell.length_c   1.000
_cell.angle_alpha   90.00
_cell.angle_beta   90.00
_cell.angle_gamma   90.00
#
_symmetry.space_group_name_H-M   'P 1'
#
loop_
_entity.id
_entity.type
_entity.pdbx_description
1 polymer ?
#
loop_
_entity_poly.entity_id
_entity_poly.type
_entity_poly.pdbx_seq_one_letter_code
_entity_poly.pdbx_strand_id
1 'polypeptide(L)'
;MSRRKAAERREILPDPKYGNEMLAKFMNMVMESGKKSVAEKIIYGALDTVASKGNSDPMEVLTKALDNVRPMVEVKSRRVGGATYQVPVEVRSVRRTTLAMRWVIDAALKRGEKSMAGRLAGEIMDAAESRGSAVKKREDTHRMAEANKAFAHYRW
;
A
#
# COMPACT_ATOMS: atom_id res chain seq x y z
N MET A 1 -21.47 17.74 -7.01
CA MET A 1 -20.46 17.77 -5.94
C MET A 1 -20.56 19.07 -5.15
N SER A 2 -20.54 19.00 -3.84
CA SER A 2 -20.55 20.20 -3.00
C SER A 2 -19.19 20.89 -3.03
N ARG A 3 -19.13 22.17 -3.36
CA ARG A 3 -17.90 22.97 -3.30
C ARG A 3 -17.64 23.52 -1.89
N ARG A 4 -18.66 23.50 -1.01
CA ARG A 4 -18.61 24.15 0.32
C ARG A 4 -18.21 23.23 1.45
N LYS A 5 -18.41 21.91 1.31
CA LYS A 5 -18.11 20.94 2.35
C LYS A 5 -17.47 19.70 1.73
N ALA A 6 -16.33 19.29 2.27
CA ALA A 6 -15.72 18.02 1.90
C ALA A 6 -16.61 16.85 2.40
N ALA A 7 -16.64 15.75 1.67
CA ALA A 7 -17.34 14.56 2.10
C ALA A 7 -16.77 14.04 3.43
N GLU A 8 -17.66 13.64 4.33
CA GLU A 8 -17.25 13.01 5.59
C GLU A 8 -16.56 11.66 5.32
N ARG A 9 -15.52 11.38 6.07
CA ARG A 9 -14.85 10.09 5.96
C ARG A 9 -15.74 9.02 6.57
N ARG A 10 -15.97 7.93 5.84
CA ARG A 10 -16.69 6.78 6.36
C ARG A 10 -15.83 6.06 7.40
N GLU A 11 -16.44 5.67 8.50
CA GLU A 11 -15.81 4.79 9.46
C GLU A 11 -15.61 3.40 8.85
N ILE A 12 -14.46 2.82 9.12
CA ILE A 12 -14.13 1.45 8.72
C ILE A 12 -14.23 0.59 9.98
N LEU A 13 -15.19 -0.33 9.99
CA LEU A 13 -15.32 -1.28 11.08
C LEU A 13 -14.20 -2.32 11.00
N PRO A 14 -13.64 -2.76 12.16
CA PRO A 14 -12.66 -3.83 12.18
C PRO A 14 -13.20 -5.11 11.52
N ASP A 15 -12.30 -5.90 10.94
CA ASP A 15 -12.70 -7.19 10.40
C ASP A 15 -13.15 -8.17 11.51
N PRO A 16 -14.10 -9.08 11.22
CA PRO A 16 -14.66 -9.96 12.25
C PRO A 16 -13.68 -11.04 12.73
N LYS A 17 -12.71 -11.43 11.92
CA LYS A 17 -11.78 -12.54 12.25
C LYS A 17 -10.60 -12.09 13.11
N TYR A 18 -9.99 -10.95 12.80
CA TYR A 18 -8.81 -10.43 13.48
C TYR A 18 -9.07 -9.14 14.28
N GLY A 19 -10.25 -8.54 14.12
CA GLY A 19 -10.61 -7.30 14.81
C GLY A 19 -9.72 -6.11 14.47
N ASN A 20 -9.20 -6.04 13.24
CA ASN A 20 -8.20 -5.06 12.83
C ASN A 20 -8.73 -4.12 11.76
N GLU A 21 -8.73 -2.81 12.02
CA GLU A 21 -9.19 -1.78 11.08
C GLU A 21 -8.30 -1.67 9.84
N MET A 22 -6.99 -1.83 10.01
CA MET A 22 -6.04 -1.79 8.90
C MET A 22 -6.31 -2.93 7.92
N LEU A 23 -6.62 -4.13 8.42
CA LEU A 23 -6.98 -5.27 7.59
C LEU A 23 -8.30 -5.03 6.86
N ALA A 24 -9.30 -4.46 7.52
CA ALA A 24 -10.57 -4.09 6.90
C ALA A 24 -10.37 -3.05 5.78
N LYS A 25 -9.52 -2.07 6.00
CA LYS A 25 -9.13 -1.11 4.97
C LYS A 25 -8.42 -1.79 3.79
N PHE A 26 -7.56 -2.75 4.06
CA PHE A 26 -6.87 -3.51 3.02
C PHE A 26 -7.85 -4.34 2.18
N MET A 27 -8.84 -4.97 2.80
CA MET A 27 -9.93 -5.65 2.09
C MET A 27 -10.69 -4.70 1.16
N ASN A 28 -11.02 -3.51 1.63
CA ASN A 28 -11.70 -2.51 0.81
C ASN A 28 -10.85 -2.07 -0.39
N MET A 29 -9.54 -2.05 -0.27
CA MET A 29 -8.63 -1.70 -1.36
C MET A 29 -8.43 -2.84 -2.36
N VAL A 30 -8.51 -4.08 -1.93
CA VAL A 30 -8.48 -5.25 -2.82
C VAL A 30 -9.80 -5.42 -3.57
N MET A 31 -10.89 -4.99 -2.98
CA MET A 31 -12.23 -5.12 -3.54
C MET A 31 -12.37 -4.42 -4.89
N GLU A 32 -12.95 -5.11 -5.86
CA GLU A 32 -13.34 -4.57 -7.16
C GLU A 32 -14.83 -4.75 -7.38
N SER A 33 -15.46 -3.76 -8.01
CA SER A 33 -16.90 -3.80 -8.36
C SER A 33 -17.84 -4.09 -7.18
N GLY A 34 -17.44 -3.70 -5.96
CA GLY A 34 -18.23 -3.92 -4.75
C GLY A 34 -18.28 -5.36 -4.24
N LYS A 35 -17.49 -6.26 -4.81
CA LYS A 35 -17.46 -7.69 -4.44
C LYS A 35 -16.65 -7.93 -3.16
N LYS A 36 -17.18 -7.48 -2.04
CA LYS A 36 -16.47 -7.53 -0.75
C LYS A 36 -16.20 -8.95 -0.26
N SER A 37 -17.14 -9.87 -0.42
CA SER A 37 -16.97 -11.27 -0.01
C SER A 37 -15.80 -11.96 -0.74
N VAL A 38 -15.59 -11.64 -2.01
CA VAL A 38 -14.45 -12.14 -2.78
C VAL A 38 -13.13 -11.56 -2.23
N ALA A 39 -13.10 -10.26 -1.94
CA ALA A 39 -11.93 -9.62 -1.33
C ALA A 39 -11.58 -10.23 0.03
N GLU A 40 -12.58 -10.49 0.87
CA GLU A 40 -12.39 -11.16 2.17
C GLU A 40 -11.79 -12.56 2.01
N LYS A 41 -12.31 -13.36 1.07
CA LYS A 41 -11.75 -14.69 0.78
C LYS A 41 -10.30 -14.62 0.31
N ILE A 42 -9.96 -13.65 -0.53
CA ILE A 42 -8.58 -13.45 -1.00
C ILE A 42 -7.66 -13.10 0.16
N ILE A 43 -8.04 -12.15 0.99
CA ILE A 43 -7.24 -11.68 2.13
C ILE A 43 -7.07 -12.79 3.17
N TYR A 44 -8.14 -13.45 3.57
CA TYR A 44 -8.05 -14.54 4.54
C TYR A 44 -7.27 -15.73 4.00
N GLY A 45 -7.45 -16.07 2.74
CA GLY A 45 -6.66 -17.12 2.09
C GLY A 45 -5.17 -16.78 2.01
N ALA A 46 -4.84 -15.52 1.75
CA ALA A 46 -3.45 -15.05 1.77
C ALA A 46 -2.84 -15.14 3.17
N LEU A 47 -3.57 -14.71 4.20
CA LEU A 47 -3.10 -14.77 5.59
C LEU A 47 -2.94 -16.23 6.08
N ASP A 48 -3.86 -17.11 5.71
CA ASP A 48 -3.75 -18.55 6.03
C ASP A 48 -2.52 -19.17 5.38
N THR A 49 -2.20 -18.80 4.14
CA THR A 49 -0.98 -19.24 3.45
C THR A 49 0.27 -18.70 4.13
N VAL A 50 0.29 -17.45 4.54
CA VAL A 50 1.39 -16.85 5.29
C VAL A 50 1.61 -17.57 6.61
N ALA A 51 0.53 -17.86 7.35
CA ALA A 51 0.61 -18.60 8.61
C ALA A 51 1.19 -19.99 8.44
N SER A 52 0.74 -20.73 7.42
CA SER A 52 1.20 -22.10 7.17
C SER A 52 2.63 -22.19 6.68
N LYS A 53 3.09 -21.26 5.87
CA LYS A 53 4.45 -21.26 5.32
C LYS A 53 5.49 -20.67 6.27
N GLY A 54 5.10 -19.66 7.04
CA GLY A 54 6.02 -18.89 7.87
C GLY A 54 6.09 -19.31 9.34
N ASN A 55 5.20 -20.18 9.80
CA ASN A 55 5.05 -20.55 11.22
C ASN A 55 5.01 -19.37 12.18
N SER A 56 4.48 -18.24 11.74
CA SER A 56 4.39 -16.99 12.49
C SER A 56 2.99 -16.40 12.42
N ASP A 57 2.69 -15.43 13.29
CA ASP A 57 1.43 -14.72 13.27
C ASP A 57 1.28 -13.96 11.93
N PRO A 58 0.26 -14.28 11.10
CA PRO A 58 0.08 -13.64 9.81
C PRO A 58 -0.15 -12.13 9.91
N MET A 59 -0.75 -11.65 10.99
CA MET A 59 -0.96 -10.20 11.20
C MET A 59 0.35 -9.47 11.49
N GLU A 60 1.27 -10.07 12.22
CA GLU A 60 2.61 -9.50 12.42
C GLU A 60 3.39 -9.42 11.11
N VAL A 61 3.33 -10.48 10.30
CA VAL A 61 3.98 -10.52 8.99
C VAL A 61 3.40 -9.45 8.06
N LEU A 62 2.07 -9.31 8.02
CA LEU A 62 1.40 -8.27 7.24
C LEU A 62 1.80 -6.86 7.69
N THR A 63 1.80 -6.61 8.99
CA THR A 63 2.19 -5.32 9.55
C THR A 63 3.63 -4.98 9.20
N LYS A 64 4.55 -5.93 9.35
CA LYS A 64 5.95 -5.76 8.98
C LYS A 64 6.12 -5.53 7.48
N ALA A 65 5.39 -6.25 6.65
CA ALA A 65 5.40 -6.06 5.20
C ALA A 65 4.97 -4.65 4.81
N LEU A 66 3.85 -4.17 5.37
CA LEU A 66 3.36 -2.82 5.10
C LEU A 66 4.33 -1.74 5.62
N ASP A 67 4.93 -1.92 6.78
CA ASP A 67 5.94 -1.02 7.32
C ASP A 67 7.16 -0.91 6.39
N ASN A 68 7.59 -2.02 5.82
CA ASN A 68 8.71 -2.05 4.87
C ASN A 68 8.39 -1.39 3.52
N VAL A 69 7.11 -1.28 3.17
CA VAL A 69 6.67 -0.67 1.89
C VAL A 69 6.25 0.79 2.05
N ARG A 70 5.97 1.25 3.28
CA ARG A 70 5.53 2.65 3.49
C ARG A 70 6.58 3.65 3.04
N PRO A 71 6.25 4.57 2.10
CA PRO A 71 7.17 5.61 1.68
C PRO A 71 7.15 6.79 2.66
N MET A 72 8.32 7.35 2.94
CA MET A 72 8.48 8.58 3.73
C MET A 72 8.30 9.83 2.87
N VAL A 73 8.71 9.75 1.61
CA VAL A 73 8.68 10.85 0.64
C VAL A 73 8.15 10.34 -0.69
N GLU A 74 7.52 11.22 -1.42
CA GLU A 74 7.08 10.99 -2.80
C GLU A 74 7.44 12.19 -3.66
N VAL A 75 7.29 12.06 -4.97
CA VAL A 75 7.55 13.14 -5.92
C VAL A 75 6.24 13.59 -6.53
N LYS A 76 5.97 14.90 -6.50
CA LYS A 76 4.81 15.50 -7.15
C LYS A 76 5.25 16.45 -8.25
N SER A 77 4.55 16.41 -9.38
CA SER A 77 4.78 17.34 -10.46
C SER A 77 4.23 18.72 -10.11
N ARG A 78 5.05 19.74 -10.31
CA ARG A 78 4.65 21.15 -10.17
C ARG A 78 5.08 21.93 -11.39
N ARG A 79 4.20 22.76 -11.91
CA ARG A 79 4.50 23.65 -13.02
C ARG A 79 4.92 25.04 -12.51
N VAL A 80 6.12 25.45 -12.85
CA VAL A 80 6.68 26.75 -12.48
C VAL A 80 7.26 27.40 -13.73
N GLY A 81 6.78 28.59 -14.11
CA GLY A 81 7.31 29.32 -15.26
C GLY A 81 7.26 28.56 -16.59
N GLY A 82 6.27 27.71 -16.80
CA GLY A 82 6.13 26.91 -18.03
C GLY A 82 6.91 25.59 -18.03
N ALA A 83 7.81 25.37 -17.09
CA ALA A 83 8.54 24.10 -16.90
C ALA A 83 7.86 23.25 -15.83
N THR A 84 7.90 21.92 -16.02
CA THR A 84 7.37 20.95 -15.05
C THR A 84 8.51 20.36 -14.24
N TYR A 85 8.44 20.50 -12.92
CA TYR A 85 9.43 19.98 -11.98
C TYR A 85 8.83 18.84 -11.17
N GLN A 86 9.64 17.82 -10.89
CA GLN A 86 9.31 16.75 -9.95
C GLN A 86 9.79 17.19 -8.57
N VAL A 87 8.83 17.57 -7.70
CA VAL A 87 9.14 18.14 -6.39
C VAL A 87 8.99 17.06 -5.31
N PRO A 88 10.04 16.75 -4.53
CA PRO A 88 9.94 15.82 -3.42
C PRO A 88 9.12 16.43 -2.29
N VAL A 89 8.16 15.67 -1.77
CA VAL A 89 7.30 16.07 -0.66
C VAL A 89 7.19 14.95 0.36
N GLU A 90 7.10 15.31 1.63
CA GLU A 90 6.86 14.36 2.69
C GLU A 90 5.45 13.78 2.60
N VAL A 91 5.33 12.48 2.81
CA VAL A 91 4.04 11.77 2.76
C VAL A 91 3.42 11.74 4.17
N ARG A 92 2.18 12.18 4.30
CA ARG A 92 1.42 12.09 5.55
C ARG A 92 1.18 10.64 5.95
N SER A 93 1.16 10.35 7.25
CA SER A 93 1.06 8.99 7.81
C SER A 93 -0.10 8.16 7.23
N VAL A 94 -1.28 8.75 7.11
CA VAL A 94 -2.46 8.09 6.53
C VAL A 94 -2.22 7.69 5.06
N ARG A 95 -1.58 8.57 4.29
CA ARG A 95 -1.26 8.31 2.89
C ARG A 95 -0.15 7.27 2.75
N ARG A 96 0.82 7.21 3.67
CA ARG A 96 1.87 6.17 3.67
C ARG A 96 1.26 4.77 3.70
N THR A 97 0.31 4.56 4.60
CA THR A 97 -0.41 3.28 4.70
C THR A 97 -1.19 2.97 3.44
N THR A 98 -1.89 3.94 2.88
CA THR A 98 -2.66 3.77 1.64
C THR A 98 -1.75 3.43 0.45
N LEU A 99 -0.62 4.11 0.32
CA LEU A 99 0.36 3.82 -0.74
C LEU A 99 0.99 2.44 -0.56
N ALA A 100 1.34 2.06 0.66
CA ALA A 100 1.87 0.74 0.95
C ALA A 100 0.92 -0.37 0.52
N MET A 101 -0.36 -0.27 0.90
CA MET A 101 -1.39 -1.23 0.52
C MET A 101 -1.56 -1.31 -1.01
N ARG A 102 -1.65 -0.16 -1.67
CA ARG A 102 -1.78 -0.08 -3.13
C ARG A 102 -0.60 -0.73 -3.84
N TRP A 103 0.61 -0.45 -3.42
CA TRP A 103 1.81 -1.00 -4.05
C TRP A 103 1.95 -2.51 -3.82
N VAL A 104 1.55 -3.01 -2.66
CA VAL A 104 1.49 -4.46 -2.41
C VAL A 104 0.48 -5.14 -3.34
N ILE A 105 -0.70 -4.56 -3.51
CA ILE A 105 -1.74 -5.09 -4.40
C ILE A 105 -1.26 -5.08 -5.86
N ASP A 106 -0.71 -3.96 -6.33
CA ASP A 106 -0.21 -3.81 -7.70
C ASP A 106 0.96 -4.77 -7.98
N ALA A 107 1.84 -4.95 -7.01
CA ALA A 107 2.95 -5.90 -7.11
C ALA A 107 2.45 -7.35 -7.14
N ALA A 108 1.47 -7.68 -6.30
CA ALA A 108 0.87 -9.02 -6.28
C ALA A 108 0.19 -9.37 -7.61
N LEU A 109 -0.51 -8.43 -8.23
CA LEU A 109 -1.16 -8.64 -9.54
C LEU A 109 -0.19 -9.05 -10.65
N LYS A 110 1.07 -8.64 -10.55
CA LYS A 110 2.12 -8.94 -11.55
C LYS A 110 2.85 -10.26 -11.29
N ARG A 111 2.57 -10.92 -10.18
CA ARG A 111 3.21 -12.21 -9.82
C ARG A 111 2.62 -13.36 -10.64
N GLY A 112 3.37 -14.46 -10.68
CA GLY A 112 3.05 -15.64 -11.48
C GLY A 112 2.22 -16.72 -10.80
N GLU A 113 1.89 -16.56 -9.51
CA GLU A 113 1.05 -17.55 -8.81
C GLU A 113 -0.36 -17.61 -9.41
N LYS A 114 -1.00 -18.76 -9.32
CA LYS A 114 -2.28 -19.02 -10.00
C LYS A 114 -3.45 -18.21 -9.43
N SER A 115 -3.51 -18.02 -8.12
CA SER A 115 -4.58 -17.30 -7.44
C SER A 115 -4.12 -15.96 -6.88
N MET A 116 -5.04 -15.02 -6.73
CA MET A 116 -4.74 -13.73 -6.10
C MET A 116 -4.36 -13.89 -4.62
N ALA A 117 -4.98 -14.83 -3.92
CA ALA A 117 -4.59 -15.16 -2.55
C ALA A 117 -3.12 -15.64 -2.46
N GLY A 118 -2.69 -16.49 -3.38
CA GLY A 118 -1.30 -16.94 -3.48
C GLY A 118 -0.34 -15.81 -3.84
N ARG A 119 -0.72 -14.95 -4.76
CA ARG A 119 0.06 -13.77 -5.16
C ARG A 119 0.25 -12.79 -4.01
N LEU A 120 -0.82 -12.47 -3.29
CA LEU A 120 -0.75 -11.61 -2.10
C LEU A 120 0.11 -12.23 -0.99
N ALA A 121 -0.08 -13.51 -0.71
CA ALA A 121 0.73 -14.21 0.29
C ALA A 121 2.22 -14.14 -0.05
N GLY A 122 2.57 -14.41 -1.30
CA GLY A 122 3.95 -14.32 -1.78
C GLY A 122 4.54 -12.92 -1.64
N GLU A 123 3.80 -11.90 -2.06
CA GLU A 123 4.26 -10.52 -1.95
C GLU A 123 4.38 -10.03 -0.50
N ILE A 124 3.43 -10.40 0.36
CA ILE A 124 3.48 -10.08 1.80
C ILE A 124 4.71 -10.72 2.45
N MET A 125 4.99 -11.97 2.18
CA MET A 125 6.17 -12.66 2.73
C MET A 125 7.46 -12.01 2.23
N ASP A 126 7.58 -11.73 0.94
CA ASP A 126 8.75 -11.07 0.37
C ASP A 126 8.94 -9.67 0.95
N ALA A 127 7.88 -8.88 1.05
CA ALA A 127 7.93 -7.54 1.62
C ALA A 127 8.31 -7.54 3.11
N ALA A 128 7.85 -8.53 3.88
CA ALA A 128 8.26 -8.69 5.28
C ALA A 128 9.77 -8.93 5.44
N GLU A 129 10.39 -9.54 4.43
CA GLU A 129 11.84 -9.74 4.37
C GLU A 129 12.57 -8.63 3.57
N SER A 130 11.93 -7.50 3.34
CA SER A 130 12.44 -6.37 2.56
C SER A 130 12.83 -6.74 1.12
N ARG A 131 12.08 -7.66 0.52
CA ARG A 131 12.23 -8.10 -0.87
C ARG A 131 10.94 -7.85 -1.65
N GLY A 132 10.98 -8.06 -2.96
CA GLY A 132 9.83 -8.00 -3.83
C GLY A 132 9.60 -6.65 -4.49
N SER A 133 8.63 -6.63 -5.40
CA SER A 133 8.36 -5.47 -6.25
C SER A 133 7.77 -4.28 -5.50
N ALA A 134 7.02 -4.51 -4.44
CA ALA A 134 6.46 -3.43 -3.62
C ALA A 134 7.56 -2.65 -2.89
N VAL A 135 8.50 -3.35 -2.27
CA VAL A 135 9.67 -2.75 -1.61
C VAL A 135 10.54 -2.02 -2.63
N LYS A 136 10.74 -2.62 -3.80
CA LYS A 136 11.48 -1.97 -4.90
C LYS A 136 10.79 -0.67 -5.34
N LYS A 137 9.48 -0.63 -5.41
CA LYS A 137 8.71 0.57 -5.73
C LYS A 137 8.96 1.69 -4.72
N ARG A 138 8.99 1.35 -3.43
CA ARG A 138 9.35 2.31 -2.38
C ARG A 138 10.78 2.84 -2.56
N GLU A 139 11.74 1.95 -2.78
CA GLU A 139 13.15 2.32 -2.97
C GLU A 139 13.33 3.23 -4.20
N ASP A 140 12.69 2.89 -5.31
CA ASP A 140 12.72 3.70 -6.52
C ASP A 140 12.11 5.09 -6.30
N THR A 141 11.01 5.16 -5.54
CA THR A 141 10.36 6.42 -5.17
C THR A 141 11.27 7.28 -4.28
N HIS A 142 11.91 6.69 -3.29
CA HIS A 142 12.88 7.38 -2.44
C HIS A 142 14.10 7.84 -3.22
N ARG A 143 14.61 7.04 -4.14
CA ARG A 143 15.73 7.40 -5.02
C ARG A 143 15.37 8.57 -5.94
N MET A 144 14.17 8.55 -6.50
CA MET A 144 13.66 9.64 -7.33
C MET A 144 13.52 10.95 -6.51
N ALA A 145 13.01 10.87 -5.29
CA ALA A 145 12.91 12.02 -4.40
C ALA A 145 14.30 12.59 -4.03
N GLU A 146 15.28 11.73 -3.78
CA GLU A 146 16.66 12.15 -3.51
C GLU A 146 17.30 12.79 -4.75
N ALA A 147 17.11 12.24 -5.93
CA ALA A 147 17.59 12.81 -7.19
C ALA A 147 17.00 14.21 -7.46
N ASN A 148 15.78 14.47 -7.03
CA ASN A 148 15.09 15.75 -7.19
C ASN A 148 15.16 16.67 -5.95
N LYS A 149 16.01 16.35 -5.00
CA LYS A 149 16.18 17.10 -3.74
C LYS A 149 16.45 18.60 -3.94
N ALA A 150 17.16 18.97 -5.00
CA ALA A 150 17.41 20.36 -5.35
C ALA A 150 16.15 21.19 -5.59
N PHE A 151 15.03 20.56 -5.94
CA PHE A 151 13.73 21.20 -6.19
C PHE A 151 12.80 21.22 -4.97
N ALA A 152 13.26 20.78 -3.81
CA ALA A 152 12.44 20.72 -2.59
C ALA A 152 11.88 22.10 -2.17
N HIS A 153 12.56 23.19 -2.50
CA HIS A 153 12.10 24.54 -2.23
C HIS A 153 10.90 24.97 -3.08
N TYR A 154 10.56 24.23 -4.14
CA TYR A 154 9.35 24.47 -4.95
C TYR A 154 8.09 23.85 -4.36
N ARG A 155 8.19 23.13 -3.25
CA ARG A 155 7.03 22.55 -2.57
C ARG A 155 6.03 23.65 -2.13
N TRP A 156 4.75 23.30 -2.11
CA TRP A 156 3.67 24.19 -1.72
C TRP A 156 2.94 23.67 -0.48
#